data_7f5c1169383c9d43f3c768180fa766cc
#
_entry.id   7f5c1169383c9d43f3c768180fa766cc
#
_cell.length_a   1.000
_cell.length_b   1.000
_cell.length_c   1.000
_cell.angle_alpha   90.00
_cell.angle_beta   90.00
_cell.angle_gamma   90.00
#
_symmetry.space_group_name_H-M   'P 1'
#
loop_
_entity.id
_entity.type
_entity.pdbx_description
1 polymer ?
#
loop_
_entity_poly.entity_id
_entity_poly.type
_entity_poly.pdbx_seq_one_letter_code
_entity_poly.pdbx_strand_id
1 'polypeptide(L)'
;LNLSGEIGLTKNRLTTLRTEILQGNNDTNTLRSLDESISQLDLLVGDLQNAVMKTRMQPIGRLFQKYPRLARDLARQLGKEVELVLSGEETELDKTMIEDLNDPLVHLVRNSVDHGAELPQERIAAGKKPQFTVQLTAEQGGDHIQIEITDDGRGMNPDSLRRKAIDKGLID
;
A
#
# COMPACT_ATOMS: atom_id res chain seq x y z
N LEU A 1 16.00 -10.90 20.37
CA LEU A 1 17.18 -10.90 19.48
C LEU A 1 18.02 -9.68 19.79
N ASN A 2 19.30 -9.87 20.16
CA ASN A 2 20.23 -8.76 20.38
C ASN A 2 20.99 -8.48 19.08
N LEU A 3 20.26 -7.91 18.10
CA LEU A 3 20.79 -7.62 16.76
C LEU A 3 22.11 -6.82 16.81
N SER A 4 22.20 -5.86 17.74
CA SER A 4 23.40 -5.04 17.95
C SER A 4 24.61 -5.88 18.39
N GLY A 5 24.37 -6.89 19.26
CA GLY A 5 25.43 -7.81 19.69
C GLY A 5 25.92 -8.73 18.56
N GLU A 6 25.00 -9.26 17.77
CA GLU A 6 25.31 -10.13 16.63
C GLU A 6 26.08 -9.37 15.53
N ILE A 7 25.66 -8.14 15.21
CA ILE A 7 26.40 -7.26 14.28
C ILE A 7 27.82 -7.01 14.80
N GLY A 8 27.99 -6.76 16.10
CA GLY A 8 29.30 -6.56 16.72
C GLY A 8 30.20 -7.78 16.61
N LEU A 9 29.67 -8.97 16.86
CA LEU A 9 30.40 -10.25 16.73
C LEU A 9 30.83 -10.51 15.28
N THR A 10 29.92 -10.34 14.33
CA THR A 10 30.18 -10.54 12.89
C THR A 10 31.24 -9.54 12.39
N LYS A 11 31.15 -8.27 12.80
CA LYS A 11 32.17 -7.25 12.50
C LYS A 11 33.55 -7.68 13.03
N ASN A 12 33.64 -8.15 14.28
CA ASN A 12 34.92 -8.58 14.86
C ASN A 12 35.49 -9.76 14.10
N ARG A 13 34.68 -10.76 13.74
CA ARG A 13 35.09 -11.93 12.93
C ARG A 13 35.62 -11.49 11.57
N LEU A 14 34.93 -10.61 10.86
CA LEU A 14 35.37 -10.06 9.58
C LEU A 14 36.71 -9.28 9.71
N THR A 15 36.91 -8.55 10.80
CA THR A 15 38.14 -7.82 11.06
C THR A 15 39.32 -8.78 11.27
N THR A 16 39.12 -9.89 11.99
CA THR A 16 40.14 -10.93 12.20
C THR A 16 40.49 -11.62 10.88
N LEU A 17 39.49 -12.06 10.12
CA LEU A 17 39.68 -12.70 8.81
C LEU A 17 40.41 -11.78 7.81
N ARG A 18 40.06 -10.48 7.80
CA ARG A 18 40.81 -9.48 7.01
C ARG A 18 42.30 -9.44 7.36
N THR A 19 42.60 -9.47 8.65
CA THR A 19 43.99 -9.42 9.11
C THR A 19 44.77 -10.68 8.70
N GLU A 20 44.16 -11.87 8.83
CA GLU A 20 44.73 -13.15 8.40
C GLU A 20 45.02 -13.16 6.89
N ILE A 21 44.06 -12.70 6.06
CA ILE A 21 44.22 -12.61 4.61
C ILE A 21 45.36 -11.66 4.23
N LEU A 22 45.47 -10.49 4.90
CA LEU A 22 46.56 -9.51 4.65
C LEU A 22 47.92 -10.07 5.05
N GLN A 23 48.00 -11.01 5.99
CA GLN A 23 49.21 -11.71 6.39
C GLN A 23 49.58 -12.88 5.46
N GLY A 24 48.79 -13.09 4.37
CA GLY A 24 49.06 -14.13 3.37
C GLY A 24 48.38 -15.46 3.67
N ASN A 25 47.49 -15.57 4.67
CA ASN A 25 46.76 -16.73 5.01
C ASN A 25 45.48 -16.85 4.14
N ASN A 26 45.66 -17.30 2.90
CA ASN A 26 44.58 -17.40 1.90
C ASN A 26 44.16 -18.85 1.67
N ASP A 27 44.15 -19.68 2.74
CA ASP A 27 43.70 -21.04 2.62
C ASP A 27 42.19 -21.14 2.38
N THR A 28 41.73 -22.32 1.91
CA THR A 28 40.33 -22.56 1.59
C THR A 28 39.41 -22.38 2.82
N ASN A 29 39.92 -22.64 4.03
CA ASN A 29 39.14 -22.50 5.26
C ASN A 29 38.90 -21.01 5.61
N THR A 30 39.95 -20.19 5.46
CA THR A 30 39.86 -18.74 5.69
C THR A 30 38.89 -18.08 4.71
N LEU A 31 38.95 -18.45 3.41
CA LEU A 31 38.02 -17.95 2.40
C LEU A 31 36.58 -18.41 2.66
N ARG A 32 36.37 -19.66 3.07
CA ARG A 32 35.07 -20.18 3.46
C ARG A 32 34.49 -19.43 4.66
N SER A 33 35.30 -19.19 5.69
CA SER A 33 34.89 -18.44 6.88
C SER A 33 34.54 -16.98 6.56
N LEU A 34 35.21 -16.39 5.54
CA LEU A 34 34.86 -15.07 5.03
C LEU A 34 33.49 -15.06 4.37
N ASP A 35 33.22 -16.03 3.47
CA ASP A 35 31.95 -16.16 2.77
C ASP A 35 30.77 -16.39 3.76
N GLU A 36 30.97 -17.28 4.75
CA GLU A 36 30.01 -17.48 5.83
C GLU A 36 29.71 -16.19 6.62
N SER A 37 30.76 -15.39 6.90
CA SER A 37 30.61 -14.14 7.66
C SER A 37 29.92 -13.06 6.85
N ILE A 38 30.14 -13.01 5.54
CA ILE A 38 29.42 -12.11 4.62
C ILE A 38 27.95 -12.49 4.55
N SER A 39 27.67 -13.79 4.37
CA SER A 39 26.28 -14.29 4.32
C SER A 39 25.53 -14.00 5.62
N GLN A 40 26.19 -14.12 6.76
CA GLN A 40 25.60 -13.76 8.05
C GLN A 40 25.34 -12.27 8.17
N LEU A 41 26.26 -11.42 7.65
CA LEU A 41 26.07 -9.96 7.63
C LEU A 41 24.84 -9.58 6.79
N ASP A 42 24.65 -10.20 5.63
CA ASP A 42 23.50 -9.96 4.77
C ASP A 42 22.17 -10.29 5.48
N LEU A 43 22.12 -11.40 6.20
CA LEU A 43 20.95 -11.75 7.03
C LEU A 43 20.69 -10.72 8.12
N LEU A 44 21.72 -10.27 8.84
CA LEU A 44 21.60 -9.28 9.90
C LEU A 44 21.15 -7.91 9.38
N VAL A 45 21.64 -7.52 8.20
CA VAL A 45 21.19 -6.29 7.51
C VAL A 45 19.71 -6.41 7.12
N GLY A 46 19.29 -7.54 6.58
CA GLY A 46 17.89 -7.81 6.27
C GLY A 46 16.98 -7.73 7.51
N ASP A 47 17.41 -8.34 8.62
CA ASP A 47 16.67 -8.27 9.90
C ASP A 47 16.59 -6.85 10.45
N LEU A 48 17.68 -6.09 10.33
CA LEU A 48 17.70 -4.67 10.72
C LEU A 48 16.74 -3.85 9.88
N GLN A 49 16.75 -4.03 8.56
CA GLN A 49 15.81 -3.35 7.65
C GLN A 49 14.36 -3.68 8.01
N ASN A 50 14.05 -4.95 8.25
CA ASN A 50 12.72 -5.40 8.67
C ASN A 50 12.31 -4.80 10.02
N ALA A 51 13.23 -4.72 10.99
CA ALA A 51 12.97 -4.10 12.29
C ALA A 51 12.67 -2.60 12.14
N VAL A 52 13.44 -1.88 11.33
CA VAL A 52 13.22 -0.46 11.02
C VAL A 52 11.88 -0.27 10.32
N MET A 53 11.54 -1.09 9.32
CA MET A 53 10.25 -1.04 8.63
C MET A 53 9.09 -1.20 9.60
N LYS A 54 9.15 -2.18 10.52
CA LYS A 54 8.12 -2.39 11.53
C LYS A 54 7.88 -1.19 12.44
N THR A 55 8.92 -0.41 12.76
CA THR A 55 8.74 0.80 13.58
C THR A 55 8.02 1.94 12.86
N ARG A 56 7.95 1.88 11.54
CA ARG A 56 7.31 2.88 10.67
C ARG A 56 5.91 2.47 10.20
N MET A 57 5.52 1.21 10.45
CA MET A 57 4.18 0.72 10.09
C MET A 57 3.10 1.41 10.93
N GLN A 58 2.04 1.80 10.28
CA GLN A 58 0.87 2.45 10.90
C GLN A 58 -0.42 1.91 10.30
N PRO A 59 -1.51 1.81 11.09
CA PRO A 59 -2.82 1.46 10.56
C PRO A 59 -3.29 2.47 9.51
N ILE A 60 -3.80 1.99 8.37
CA ILE A 60 -4.33 2.83 7.30
C ILE A 60 -5.61 3.58 7.73
N GLY A 61 -6.25 3.13 8.79
CA GLY A 61 -7.48 3.72 9.33
C GLY A 61 -7.38 5.23 9.56
N ARG A 62 -6.19 5.74 9.94
CA ARG A 62 -5.98 7.20 10.06
C ARG A 62 -6.22 7.95 8.74
N LEU A 63 -5.85 7.34 7.63
CA LEU A 63 -6.11 7.88 6.29
C LEU A 63 -7.59 7.72 5.94
N PHE A 64 -8.16 6.54 6.17
CA PHE A 64 -9.55 6.21 5.81
C PHE A 64 -10.58 7.08 6.51
N GLN A 65 -10.37 7.46 7.77
CA GLN A 65 -11.28 8.28 8.57
C GLN A 65 -11.57 9.68 7.99
N LYS A 66 -10.77 10.15 7.03
CA LYS A 66 -11.01 11.42 6.34
C LYS A 66 -12.10 11.33 5.27
N TYR A 67 -12.25 10.16 4.65
CA TYR A 67 -13.07 10.00 3.45
C TYR A 67 -14.59 10.02 3.68
N PRO A 68 -15.14 9.51 4.80
CA PRO A 68 -16.59 9.64 5.06
C PRO A 68 -17.06 11.09 5.09
N ARG A 69 -16.26 11.98 5.66
CA ARG A 69 -16.57 13.41 5.65
C ARG A 69 -16.48 13.99 4.24
N LEU A 70 -15.40 13.67 3.51
CA LEU A 70 -15.20 14.10 2.13
C LEU A 70 -16.38 13.66 1.24
N ALA A 71 -16.75 12.37 1.29
CA ALA A 71 -17.86 11.83 0.50
C ALA A 71 -19.19 12.51 0.83
N ARG A 72 -19.46 12.75 2.11
CA ARG A 72 -20.68 13.43 2.58
C ARG A 72 -20.75 14.90 2.10
N ASP A 73 -19.64 15.62 2.20
CA ASP A 73 -19.58 17.02 1.78
C ASP A 73 -19.78 17.15 0.26
N LEU A 74 -19.16 16.27 -0.53
CA LEU A 74 -19.37 16.17 -1.99
C LEU A 74 -20.83 15.80 -2.33
N ALA A 75 -21.37 14.78 -1.67
CA ALA A 75 -22.76 14.35 -1.88
C ALA A 75 -23.75 15.48 -1.65
N ARG A 76 -23.57 16.23 -0.55
CA ARG A 76 -24.42 17.38 -0.23
C ARG A 76 -24.36 18.46 -1.31
N GLN A 77 -23.18 18.75 -1.86
CA GLN A 77 -23.04 19.75 -2.94
C GLN A 77 -23.74 19.31 -4.23
N LEU A 78 -23.83 18.00 -4.47
CA LEU A 78 -24.40 17.43 -5.68
C LEU A 78 -25.88 16.99 -5.52
N GLY A 79 -26.49 17.18 -4.35
CA GLY A 79 -27.85 16.73 -4.05
C GLY A 79 -28.01 15.21 -4.05
N LYS A 80 -26.94 14.47 -3.73
CA LYS A 80 -26.87 13.01 -3.68
C LYS A 80 -26.86 12.51 -2.25
N GLU A 81 -27.28 11.25 -2.05
CA GLU A 81 -27.17 10.55 -0.78
C GLU A 81 -26.09 9.46 -0.90
N VAL A 82 -25.01 9.62 -0.12
CA VAL A 82 -23.84 8.74 -0.20
C VAL A 82 -23.48 8.20 1.18
N GLU A 83 -23.24 6.90 1.25
CA GLU A 83 -22.65 6.20 2.37
C GLU A 83 -21.29 5.66 1.98
N LEU A 84 -20.26 5.97 2.74
CA LEU A 84 -18.94 5.37 2.59
C LEU A 84 -18.71 4.36 3.71
N VAL A 85 -18.53 3.10 3.33
CA VAL A 85 -18.24 1.98 4.23
C VAL A 85 -16.74 1.70 4.19
N LEU A 86 -16.12 1.61 5.38
CA LEU A 86 -14.69 1.32 5.55
C LEU A 86 -14.51 -0.10 6.08
N SER A 87 -13.47 -0.78 5.62
CA SER A 87 -13.08 -2.11 6.11
C SER A 87 -11.56 -2.28 6.04
N GLY A 88 -10.99 -3.05 6.98
CA GLY A 88 -9.55 -3.28 7.04
C GLY A 88 -8.75 -2.08 7.52
N GLU A 89 -9.34 -1.22 8.34
CA GLU A 89 -8.69 -0.03 8.90
C GLU A 89 -7.45 -0.35 9.74
N GLU A 90 -7.37 -1.58 10.26
CA GLU A 90 -6.25 -2.12 11.04
C GLU A 90 -5.05 -2.53 10.18
N THR A 91 -5.19 -2.60 8.85
CA THR A 91 -4.10 -2.97 7.94
C THR A 91 -2.94 -1.99 8.06
N GLU A 92 -1.76 -2.53 8.35
CA GLU A 92 -0.56 -1.73 8.58
C GLU A 92 0.23 -1.48 7.30
N LEU A 93 0.57 -0.22 7.05
CA LEU A 93 1.43 0.22 5.94
C LEU A 93 2.56 1.11 6.45
N ASP A 94 3.64 1.21 5.66
CA ASP A 94 4.67 2.21 5.89
C ASP A 94 4.08 3.62 5.79
N LYS A 95 4.52 4.51 6.68
CA LYS A 95 4.03 5.88 6.76
C LYS A 95 4.14 6.64 5.43
N THR A 96 5.22 6.47 4.68
CA THR A 96 5.40 7.11 3.36
C THR A 96 4.38 6.61 2.36
N MET A 97 4.09 5.31 2.33
CA MET A 97 3.04 4.75 1.47
C MET A 97 1.66 5.32 1.80
N ILE A 98 1.34 5.49 3.09
CA ILE A 98 0.08 6.12 3.53
C ILE A 98 -0.01 7.57 3.02
N GLU A 99 1.09 8.32 3.08
CA GLU A 99 1.16 9.70 2.58
C GLU A 99 0.96 9.75 1.06
N ASP A 100 1.61 8.88 0.30
CA ASP A 100 1.52 8.79 -1.16
C ASP A 100 0.13 8.34 -1.64
N LEU A 101 -0.57 7.51 -0.87
CA LEU A 101 -1.92 7.02 -1.19
C LEU A 101 -3.02 8.07 -0.99
N ASN A 102 -2.79 9.13 -0.23
CA ASN A 102 -3.82 10.10 0.10
C ASN A 102 -4.47 10.73 -1.15
N ASP A 103 -3.68 11.27 -2.06
CA ASP A 103 -4.19 11.98 -3.23
C ASP A 103 -4.87 11.05 -4.25
N PRO A 104 -4.32 9.88 -4.59
CA PRO A 104 -5.02 8.89 -5.41
C PRO A 104 -6.38 8.47 -4.83
N LEU A 105 -6.44 8.18 -3.53
CA LEU A 105 -7.69 7.74 -2.89
C LEU A 105 -8.74 8.86 -2.82
N VAL A 106 -8.34 10.09 -2.52
CA VAL A 106 -9.23 11.28 -2.62
C VAL A 106 -9.82 11.38 -4.01
N HIS A 107 -9.00 11.20 -5.06
CA HIS A 107 -9.46 11.27 -6.45
C HIS A 107 -10.45 10.16 -6.78
N LEU A 108 -10.18 8.93 -6.34
CA LEU A 108 -11.06 7.79 -6.58
C LEU A 108 -12.40 7.94 -5.85
N VAL A 109 -12.40 8.32 -4.57
CA VAL A 109 -13.63 8.59 -3.80
C VAL A 109 -14.44 9.72 -4.47
N ARG A 110 -13.77 10.77 -4.90
CA ARG A 110 -14.44 11.86 -5.64
C ARG A 110 -15.06 11.34 -6.94
N ASN A 111 -14.35 10.55 -7.73
CA ASN A 111 -14.87 10.00 -8.97
C ASN A 111 -16.11 9.12 -8.75
N SER A 112 -16.10 8.27 -7.72
CA SER A 112 -17.27 7.45 -7.38
C SER A 112 -18.47 8.33 -7.04
N VAL A 113 -18.29 9.40 -6.27
CA VAL A 113 -19.40 10.30 -5.89
C VAL A 113 -19.84 11.19 -7.07
N ASP A 114 -18.91 11.80 -7.81
CA ASP A 114 -19.23 12.72 -8.91
C ASP A 114 -19.88 11.99 -10.09
N HIS A 115 -19.27 10.89 -10.52
CA HIS A 115 -19.61 10.20 -11.76
C HIS A 115 -20.36 8.88 -11.55
N GLY A 116 -20.10 8.16 -10.46
CA GLY A 116 -20.73 6.87 -10.13
C GLY A 116 -22.11 7.04 -9.54
N ALA A 117 -22.29 7.94 -8.57
CA ALA A 117 -23.54 8.12 -7.85
C ALA A 117 -24.61 8.77 -8.73
N GLU A 118 -25.80 8.16 -8.79
CA GLU A 118 -27.02 8.74 -9.35
C GLU A 118 -27.79 9.53 -8.28
N LEU A 119 -28.71 10.39 -8.72
CA LEU A 119 -29.65 11.05 -7.81
C LEU A 119 -30.57 10.02 -7.13
N PRO A 120 -31.03 10.27 -5.89
CA PRO A 120 -31.86 9.29 -5.14
C PRO A 120 -33.10 8.84 -5.93
N GLN A 121 -33.74 9.77 -6.66
CA GLN A 121 -34.93 9.47 -7.48
C GLN A 121 -34.60 8.56 -8.67
N GLU A 122 -33.45 8.79 -9.33
CA GLU A 122 -32.98 7.92 -10.43
C GLU A 122 -32.68 6.50 -9.93
N ARG A 123 -32.08 6.38 -8.74
CA ARG A 123 -31.79 5.10 -8.12
C ARG A 123 -33.06 4.31 -7.79
N ILE A 124 -34.07 4.98 -7.18
CA ILE A 124 -35.35 4.37 -6.88
C ILE A 124 -36.04 3.90 -8.18
N ALA A 125 -36.03 4.71 -9.23
CA ALA A 125 -36.57 4.36 -10.53
C ALA A 125 -35.88 3.13 -11.17
N ALA A 126 -34.59 2.95 -10.89
CA ALA A 126 -33.80 1.79 -11.31
C ALA A 126 -33.91 0.59 -10.35
N GLY A 127 -34.75 0.62 -9.31
CA GLY A 127 -34.92 -0.46 -8.34
C GLY A 127 -33.78 -0.58 -7.33
N LYS A 128 -32.92 0.44 -7.22
CA LYS A 128 -31.83 0.50 -6.25
C LYS A 128 -32.28 1.22 -4.97
N LYS A 129 -31.49 1.06 -3.88
CA LYS A 129 -31.67 1.88 -2.68
C LYS A 129 -31.41 3.38 -3.01
N PRO A 130 -32.12 4.33 -2.40
CA PRO A 130 -31.91 5.75 -2.66
C PRO A 130 -30.48 6.18 -2.32
N GLN A 131 -29.90 5.59 -1.29
CA GLN A 131 -28.54 5.84 -0.83
C GLN A 131 -27.52 5.07 -1.71
N PHE A 132 -26.55 5.78 -2.27
CA PHE A 132 -25.42 5.24 -3.01
C PHE A 132 -24.33 4.79 -2.04
N THR A 133 -23.82 3.59 -2.23
CA THR A 133 -22.80 3.01 -1.35
C THR A 133 -21.46 2.97 -2.05
N VAL A 134 -20.42 3.51 -1.39
CA VAL A 134 -19.01 3.31 -1.75
C VAL A 134 -18.36 2.49 -0.64
N GLN A 135 -17.68 1.43 -1.01
CA GLN A 135 -16.92 0.60 -0.07
C GLN A 135 -15.43 0.79 -0.35
N LEU A 136 -14.68 1.12 0.70
CA LEU A 136 -13.22 1.23 0.67
C LEU A 136 -12.64 0.18 1.61
N THR A 137 -11.89 -0.76 1.06
CA THR A 137 -11.29 -1.87 1.81
C THR A 137 -9.79 -1.87 1.70
N ALA A 138 -9.12 -2.36 2.75
CA ALA A 138 -7.70 -2.67 2.73
C ALA A 138 -7.49 -4.07 3.29
N GLU A 139 -6.72 -4.89 2.60
CA GLU A 139 -6.44 -6.27 3.00
C GLU A 139 -4.96 -6.61 2.79
N GLN A 140 -4.42 -7.43 3.70
CA GLN A 140 -3.09 -8.00 3.57
C GLN A 140 -3.17 -9.25 2.69
N GLY A 141 -2.59 -9.20 1.49
CA GLY A 141 -2.55 -10.30 0.54
C GLY A 141 -1.14 -10.91 0.40
N GLY A 142 -0.69 -11.67 1.40
CA GLY A 142 0.65 -12.30 1.34
C GLY A 142 1.79 -11.28 1.34
N ASP A 143 2.39 -11.02 0.18
CA ASP A 143 3.53 -10.11 -0.01
C ASP A 143 3.13 -8.67 -0.41
N HIS A 144 1.83 -8.40 -0.54
CA HIS A 144 1.31 -7.10 -0.94
C HIS A 144 0.10 -6.69 -0.09
N ILE A 145 -0.25 -5.42 -0.18
CA ILE A 145 -1.48 -4.89 0.40
C ILE A 145 -2.39 -4.48 -0.75
N GLN A 146 -3.61 -4.99 -0.72
CA GLN A 146 -4.66 -4.66 -1.66
C GLN A 146 -5.55 -3.57 -1.06
N ILE A 147 -5.73 -2.49 -1.81
CA ILE A 147 -6.72 -1.45 -1.50
C ILE A 147 -7.73 -1.43 -2.62
N GLU A 148 -9.00 -1.59 -2.27
CA GLU A 148 -10.10 -1.68 -3.22
C GLU A 148 -11.15 -0.61 -2.93
N ILE A 149 -11.66 0.02 -4.00
CA ILE A 149 -12.81 0.90 -3.95
C ILE A 149 -13.87 0.32 -4.87
N THR A 150 -15.02 0.01 -4.29
CA THR A 150 -16.18 -0.53 -5.00
C THR A 150 -17.38 0.38 -4.80
N ASP A 151 -18.17 0.60 -5.82
CA ASP A 151 -19.43 1.35 -5.72
C ASP A 151 -20.60 0.64 -6.42
N ASP A 152 -21.82 0.95 -6.01
CA ASP A 152 -23.07 0.42 -6.57
C ASP A 152 -23.74 1.42 -7.54
N GLY A 153 -22.94 2.27 -8.18
CA GLY A 153 -23.39 3.32 -9.08
C GLY A 153 -23.86 2.87 -10.45
N ARG A 154 -23.90 3.84 -11.37
CA ARG A 154 -24.34 3.60 -12.77
C ARG A 154 -23.33 2.80 -13.60
N GLY A 155 -22.12 2.56 -13.06
CA GLY A 155 -21.03 1.94 -13.80
C GLY A 155 -20.50 2.81 -14.94
N MET A 156 -19.70 2.19 -15.79
CA MET A 156 -19.09 2.85 -16.95
C MET A 156 -19.67 2.26 -18.25
N ASN A 157 -19.92 3.15 -19.22
CA ASN A 157 -20.36 2.71 -20.55
C ASN A 157 -19.13 2.28 -21.38
N PRO A 158 -19.02 0.97 -21.75
CA PRO A 158 -17.86 0.45 -22.47
C PRO A 158 -17.63 1.12 -23.81
N ASP A 159 -18.70 1.44 -24.55
CA ASP A 159 -18.58 2.06 -25.88
C ASP A 159 -18.08 3.50 -25.78
N SER A 160 -18.51 4.24 -24.77
CA SER A 160 -18.02 5.59 -24.51
C SER A 160 -16.55 5.60 -24.10
N LEU A 161 -16.12 4.63 -23.30
CA LEU A 161 -14.72 4.47 -22.91
C LEU A 161 -13.85 4.10 -24.12
N ARG A 162 -14.32 3.17 -24.95
CA ARG A 162 -13.60 2.75 -26.16
C ARG A 162 -13.40 3.92 -27.13
N ARG A 163 -14.45 4.72 -27.37
CA ARG A 163 -14.34 5.92 -28.24
C ARG A 163 -13.31 6.89 -27.68
N LYS A 164 -13.36 7.20 -26.38
CA LYS A 164 -12.37 8.09 -25.75
C LYS A 164 -10.95 7.55 -25.80
N ALA A 165 -10.78 6.23 -25.71
CA ALA A 165 -9.47 5.60 -25.82
C ALA A 165 -8.90 5.69 -27.25
N ILE A 166 -9.75 5.49 -28.27
CA ILE A 166 -9.41 5.70 -29.67
C ILE A 166 -9.04 7.18 -29.93
N ASP A 167 -9.89 8.12 -29.49
CA ASP A 167 -9.66 9.56 -29.66
C ASP A 167 -8.33 10.02 -29.01
N LYS A 168 -7.89 9.33 -27.95
CA LYS A 168 -6.61 9.59 -27.27
C LYS A 168 -5.44 8.78 -27.83
N GLY A 169 -5.66 7.93 -28.84
CA GLY A 169 -4.63 7.07 -29.43
C GLY A 169 -4.08 6.00 -28.48
N LEU A 170 -4.88 5.56 -27.51
CA LEU A 170 -4.50 4.52 -26.54
C LEU A 170 -4.79 3.10 -27.05
N ILE A 171 -5.75 2.98 -27.94
CA ILE A 171 -6.13 1.73 -28.64
C ILE A 171 -6.51 2.05 -30.08
N ASP A 172 -6.43 1.05 -30.96
CA ASP A 172 -6.84 1.10 -32.38
C ASP A 172 -8.36 0.85 -32.54
#